data_f1c8adf2cffb890d0670ac8807cd9e57
#
_entry.id   f1c8adf2cffb890d0670ac8807cd9e57
#
_cell.length_a   1.000
_cell.length_b   1.000
_cell.length_c   1.000
_cell.angle_alpha   90.00
_cell.angle_beta   90.00
_cell.angle_gamma   90.00
#
_symmetry.space_group_name_H-M   'P 1'
#
loop_
_entity.id
_entity.type
_entity.pdbx_description
1 polymer ?
#
loop_
_entity_poly.entity_id
_entity_poly.type
_entity_poly.pdbx_seq_one_letter_code
_entity_poly.pdbx_strand_id
1 'polypeptide(L)'
;LERRQNLKNKIIAIIGILIIILIFVFFNNFQKENVKMNKSLLLISVKEIKELSVIQVPYHKIVKNKKGFLCEITIILKGYVEGYINLENLREDDIKIKDDIVYITIPKPEYRFNSDYFNVFKENTAFCDRIKLINETIKLGENMILEDAKKDGIERTIENRVKEVLSKFVKGLGYKDAQFIVKDSLRL
;
A
#
# COMPACT_ATOMS: atom_id res chain seq x y z
N LEU A 1 58.85 -47.69 -2.29
CA LEU A 1 58.36 -46.68 -3.28
C LEU A 1 56.85 -46.51 -3.14
N GLU A 2 56.03 -47.52 -2.99
CA GLU A 2 54.56 -47.48 -2.87
C GLU A 2 54.05 -46.69 -1.66
N ARG A 3 54.67 -46.82 -0.47
CA ARG A 3 54.27 -46.07 0.72
C ARG A 3 54.37 -44.56 0.56
N ARG A 4 55.37 -44.06 -0.17
CA ARG A 4 55.54 -42.59 -0.44
C ARG A 4 54.52 -42.06 -1.43
N GLN A 5 54.12 -42.90 -2.37
CA GLN A 5 53.10 -42.51 -3.36
C GLN A 5 51.69 -42.43 -2.77
N ASN A 6 51.38 -43.37 -1.86
CA ASN A 6 50.09 -43.38 -1.13
C ASN A 6 49.96 -42.18 -0.18
N LEU A 7 51.09 -41.77 0.46
CA LEU A 7 51.10 -40.59 1.32
C LEU A 7 50.86 -39.29 0.52
N LYS A 8 51.50 -39.16 -0.66
CA LYS A 8 51.27 -37.99 -1.56
C LYS A 8 49.86 -37.91 -2.04
N ASN A 9 49.20 -39.00 -2.41
CA ASN A 9 47.83 -39.03 -2.86
C ASN A 9 46.85 -38.65 -1.71
N LYS A 10 47.12 -39.06 -0.47
CA LYS A 10 46.31 -38.64 0.69
C LYS A 10 46.46 -37.14 0.97
N ILE A 11 47.66 -36.59 0.85
CA ILE A 11 47.91 -35.15 1.06
C ILE A 11 47.17 -34.33 -0.01
N ILE A 12 47.23 -34.75 -1.28
CA ILE A 12 46.52 -34.07 -2.38
C ILE A 12 44.98 -34.09 -2.15
N ALA A 13 44.44 -35.22 -1.70
CA ALA A 13 43.02 -35.34 -1.39
C ALA A 13 42.58 -34.41 -0.24
N ILE A 14 43.39 -34.29 0.81
CA ILE A 14 43.11 -33.41 1.95
C ILE A 14 43.16 -31.93 1.52
N ILE A 15 44.14 -31.55 0.69
CA ILE A 15 44.24 -30.19 0.14
C ILE A 15 43.02 -29.88 -0.75
N GLY A 16 42.58 -30.83 -1.57
CA GLY A 16 41.38 -30.68 -2.41
C GLY A 16 40.12 -30.43 -1.59
N ILE A 17 39.93 -31.17 -0.51
CA ILE A 17 38.78 -31.00 0.40
C ILE A 17 38.84 -29.64 1.11
N LEU A 18 40.03 -29.19 1.55
CA LEU A 18 40.21 -27.87 2.18
C LEU A 18 39.86 -26.72 1.21
N ILE A 19 40.26 -26.82 -0.05
CA ILE A 19 39.95 -25.84 -1.08
C ILE A 19 38.42 -25.76 -1.33
N ILE A 20 37.75 -26.91 -1.40
CA ILE A 20 36.28 -26.96 -1.57
C ILE A 20 35.58 -26.31 -0.38
N ILE A 21 36.01 -26.57 0.85
CA ILE A 21 35.45 -25.96 2.07
C ILE A 21 35.68 -24.43 2.04
N LEU A 22 36.86 -23.97 1.63
CA LEU A 22 37.21 -22.57 1.52
C LEU A 22 36.31 -21.87 0.49
N ILE A 23 36.12 -22.48 -0.68
CA ILE A 23 35.22 -21.97 -1.73
C ILE A 23 33.79 -21.93 -1.22
N PHE A 24 33.30 -22.92 -0.51
CA PHE A 24 31.95 -22.97 0.04
C PHE A 24 31.72 -21.88 1.12
N VAL A 25 32.71 -21.68 2.01
CA VAL A 25 32.67 -20.61 3.02
C VAL A 25 32.72 -19.24 2.36
N PHE A 26 33.56 -19.07 1.33
CA PHE A 26 33.65 -17.82 0.57
C PHE A 26 32.33 -17.52 -0.16
N PHE A 27 31.74 -18.49 -0.83
CA PHE A 27 30.44 -18.35 -1.50
C PHE A 27 29.30 -18.03 -0.51
N ASN A 28 29.25 -18.69 0.65
CA ASN A 28 28.26 -18.38 1.66
C ASN A 28 28.43 -16.99 2.29
N ASN A 29 29.66 -16.50 2.44
CA ASN A 29 29.91 -15.14 2.92
C ASN A 29 29.62 -14.10 1.85
N PHE A 30 29.89 -14.38 0.57
CA PHE A 30 29.60 -13.48 -0.55
C PHE A 30 28.10 -13.31 -0.80
N GLN A 31 27.29 -14.32 -0.49
CA GLN A 31 25.82 -14.19 -0.57
C GLN A 31 25.21 -13.36 0.58
N LYS A 32 25.97 -13.00 1.61
CA LYS A 32 25.47 -12.24 2.76
C LYS A 32 25.65 -10.74 2.69
N GLU A 33 26.35 -10.21 1.70
CA GLU A 33 26.30 -8.80 1.39
C GLU A 33 25.06 -8.49 0.54
N ASN A 34 23.87 -8.68 1.12
CA ASN A 34 22.72 -7.92 0.70
C ASN A 34 23.09 -6.45 0.93
N VAL A 35 23.34 -5.72 -0.15
CA VAL A 35 23.55 -4.26 -0.11
C VAL A 35 22.27 -3.64 0.42
N LYS A 36 22.19 -3.52 1.75
CA LYS A 36 21.05 -2.86 2.40
C LYS A 36 21.05 -1.42 1.96
N MET A 37 19.94 -1.01 1.41
CA MET A 37 19.72 0.36 1.05
C MET A 37 19.83 1.23 2.31
N ASN A 38 20.55 2.35 2.24
CA ASN A 38 20.63 3.26 3.37
C ASN A 38 19.27 3.96 3.61
N LYS A 39 19.08 4.56 4.77
CA LYS A 39 17.83 5.22 5.18
C LYS A 39 17.35 6.27 4.17
N SER A 40 18.26 7.08 3.64
CA SER A 40 17.92 8.15 2.69
C SER A 40 17.46 7.60 1.34
N LEU A 41 18.11 6.56 0.83
CA LEU A 41 17.67 5.88 -0.40
C LEU A 41 16.33 5.19 -0.21
N LEU A 42 16.10 4.55 0.94
CA LEU A 42 14.79 3.96 1.29
C LEU A 42 13.69 5.03 1.28
N LEU A 43 13.94 6.19 1.92
CA LEU A 43 12.99 7.30 1.93
C LEU A 43 12.67 7.79 0.52
N ILE A 44 13.68 7.97 -0.34
CA ILE A 44 13.51 8.39 -1.74
C ILE A 44 12.64 7.37 -2.46
N SER A 45 12.98 6.07 -2.37
CA SER A 45 12.24 5.01 -3.04
C SER A 45 10.78 4.89 -2.58
N VAL A 46 10.51 5.11 -1.28
CA VAL A 46 9.13 5.14 -0.77
C VAL A 46 8.39 6.38 -1.25
N LYS A 47 9.05 7.55 -1.30
CA LYS A 47 8.45 8.80 -1.80
C LYS A 47 8.17 8.77 -3.30
N GLU A 48 8.97 8.08 -4.10
CA GLU A 48 8.72 7.92 -5.54
C GLU A 48 7.39 7.23 -5.84
N ILE A 49 6.86 6.45 -4.89
CA ILE A 49 5.53 5.85 -4.99
C ILE A 49 4.44 6.94 -4.95
N LYS A 50 4.73 8.11 -4.36
CA LYS A 50 3.82 9.26 -4.16
C LYS A 50 2.51 8.87 -3.48
N GLU A 51 1.53 8.47 -4.26
CA GLU A 51 0.24 7.97 -3.81
C GLU A 51 0.18 6.46 -4.04
N LEU A 52 0.00 5.70 -2.97
CA LEU A 52 -0.17 4.26 -3.02
C LEU A 52 -1.67 3.94 -2.96
N SER A 53 -2.29 3.75 -4.13
CA SER A 53 -3.63 3.17 -4.23
C SER A 53 -3.56 1.68 -3.92
N VAL A 54 -4.31 1.24 -2.93
CA VAL A 54 -4.17 -0.12 -2.39
C VAL A 54 -5.43 -0.97 -2.52
N ILE A 55 -6.60 -0.34 -2.58
CA ILE A 55 -7.88 -1.04 -2.72
C ILE A 55 -8.86 -0.24 -3.56
N GLN A 56 -9.75 -0.96 -4.23
CA GLN A 56 -10.95 -0.42 -4.88
C GLN A 56 -12.13 -1.30 -4.48
N VAL A 57 -13.11 -0.72 -3.83
CA VAL A 57 -14.31 -1.44 -3.36
C VAL A 57 -15.51 -0.90 -4.12
N PRO A 58 -16.27 -1.75 -4.85
CA PRO A 58 -17.43 -1.31 -5.59
C PRO A 58 -18.58 -0.92 -4.65
N TYR A 59 -19.22 0.21 -4.94
CA TYR A 59 -20.42 0.68 -4.25
C TYR A 59 -21.50 1.08 -5.24
N HIS A 60 -22.74 0.94 -4.82
CA HIS A 60 -23.91 1.48 -5.49
C HIS A 60 -24.90 2.04 -4.50
N LYS A 61 -25.58 3.11 -4.87
CA LYS A 61 -26.57 3.76 -4.01
C LYS A 61 -27.75 4.27 -4.84
N ILE A 62 -28.94 4.05 -4.32
CA ILE A 62 -30.15 4.73 -4.81
C ILE A 62 -30.33 5.96 -3.94
N VAL A 63 -30.32 7.12 -4.57
CA VAL A 63 -30.39 8.41 -3.89
C VAL A 63 -31.64 9.14 -4.33
N LYS A 64 -32.48 9.48 -3.36
CA LYS A 64 -33.67 10.30 -3.57
C LYS A 64 -33.42 11.69 -3.00
N ASN A 65 -33.65 12.73 -3.80
CA ASN A 65 -33.58 14.12 -3.39
C ASN A 65 -34.90 14.81 -3.71
N LYS A 66 -35.46 15.49 -2.72
CA LYS A 66 -36.75 16.19 -2.84
C LYS A 66 -36.59 17.62 -2.35
N LYS A 67 -36.95 18.57 -3.20
CA LYS A 67 -36.98 20.01 -2.88
C LYS A 67 -38.41 20.54 -3.04
N GLY A 68 -39.07 20.80 -1.92
CA GLY A 68 -40.45 21.24 -1.95
C GLY A 68 -41.43 20.18 -2.49
N PHE A 69 -42.54 20.61 -3.03
CA PHE A 69 -43.65 19.72 -3.39
C PHE A 69 -43.54 19.10 -4.80
N LEU A 70 -42.90 19.83 -5.74
CA LEU A 70 -42.88 19.50 -7.18
C LEU A 70 -41.49 19.21 -7.75
N CYS A 71 -40.47 19.15 -6.90
CA CYS A 71 -39.10 18.87 -7.33
C CYS A 71 -38.58 17.61 -6.65
N GLU A 72 -38.57 16.51 -7.35
CA GLU A 72 -38.07 15.22 -6.86
C GLU A 72 -37.25 14.53 -7.93
N ILE A 73 -36.11 13.97 -7.54
CA ILE A 73 -35.30 13.14 -8.39
C ILE A 73 -34.83 11.91 -7.63
N THR A 74 -34.75 10.77 -8.31
CA THR A 74 -34.14 9.55 -7.80
C THR A 74 -33.09 9.10 -8.80
N ILE A 75 -31.87 8.95 -8.35
CA ILE A 75 -30.75 8.46 -9.16
C ILE A 75 -30.20 7.15 -8.60
N ILE A 76 -29.65 6.35 -9.50
CA ILE A 76 -28.80 5.22 -9.15
C ILE A 76 -27.36 5.66 -9.44
N LEU A 77 -26.54 5.69 -8.41
CA LEU A 77 -25.12 6.02 -8.48
C LEU A 77 -24.31 4.76 -8.30
N LYS A 78 -23.36 4.50 -9.21
CA LYS A 78 -22.44 3.34 -9.17
C LYS A 78 -21.02 3.81 -9.36
N GLY A 79 -20.10 3.14 -8.70
CA GLY A 79 -18.68 3.40 -8.79
C GLY A 79 -17.90 2.59 -7.77
N TYR A 80 -16.71 3.05 -7.44
CA TYR A 80 -15.87 2.40 -6.45
C TYR A 80 -15.29 3.43 -5.47
N VAL A 81 -15.12 2.99 -4.23
CA VAL A 81 -14.34 3.72 -3.24
C VAL A 81 -12.90 3.25 -3.35
N GLU A 82 -12.03 4.17 -3.71
CA GLU A 82 -10.59 3.95 -3.79
C GLU A 82 -9.93 4.37 -2.49
N GLY A 83 -9.21 3.44 -1.87
CA GLY A 83 -8.42 3.69 -0.68
C GLY A 83 -6.96 3.85 -1.04
N TYR A 84 -6.31 4.89 -0.52
CA TYR A 84 -4.91 5.22 -0.80
C TYR A 84 -4.21 5.83 0.41
N ILE A 85 -2.89 5.93 0.31
CA ILE A 85 -2.05 6.66 1.25
C ILE A 85 -1.11 7.58 0.48
N ASN A 86 -0.98 8.83 0.94
CA ASN A 86 -0.05 9.78 0.36
C ASN A 86 1.31 9.70 1.08
N LEU A 87 2.33 9.24 0.37
CA LEU A 87 3.69 9.06 0.89
C LEU A 87 4.63 10.23 0.55
N GLU A 88 4.17 11.21 -0.21
CA GLU A 88 4.99 12.34 -0.68
C GLU A 88 5.58 13.17 0.46
N ASN A 89 4.83 13.31 1.54
CA ASN A 89 5.19 14.11 2.70
C ASN A 89 5.97 13.36 3.79
N LEU A 90 6.39 12.11 3.55
CA LEU A 90 7.24 11.39 4.48
C LEU A 90 8.58 12.12 4.70
N ARG A 91 9.06 12.14 5.93
CA ARG A 91 10.34 12.74 6.33
C ARG A 91 11.31 11.65 6.77
N GLU A 92 12.59 12.00 6.85
CA GLU A 92 13.61 11.07 7.39
C GLU A 92 13.28 10.58 8.81
N ASP A 93 12.68 11.44 9.64
CA ASP A 93 12.29 11.08 11.00
C ASP A 93 11.14 10.08 11.07
N ASP A 94 10.37 9.97 10.00
CA ASP A 94 9.29 8.99 9.88
C ASP A 94 9.81 7.57 9.59
N ILE A 95 11.12 7.43 9.29
CA ILE A 95 11.78 6.13 9.03
C ILE A 95 12.90 5.91 10.04
N LYS A 96 12.85 4.77 10.74
CA LYS A 96 13.90 4.30 11.65
C LYS A 96 14.29 2.89 11.29
N ILE A 97 15.59 2.59 11.31
CA ILE A 97 16.13 1.26 11.03
C ILE A 97 16.84 0.79 12.29
N LYS A 98 16.41 -0.35 12.83
CA LYS A 98 17.03 -0.99 13.98
C LYS A 98 16.97 -2.50 13.84
N ASP A 99 18.07 -3.20 14.06
CA ASP A 99 18.20 -4.65 14.03
C ASP A 99 17.62 -5.30 12.75
N ASP A 100 17.84 -4.64 11.59
CA ASP A 100 17.32 -5.03 10.28
C ASP A 100 15.80 -4.92 10.12
N ILE A 101 15.13 -4.27 11.07
CA ILE A 101 13.71 -3.94 11.01
C ILE A 101 13.56 -2.46 10.65
N VAL A 102 12.71 -2.19 9.67
CA VAL A 102 12.36 -0.82 9.28
C VAL A 102 11.07 -0.42 9.98
N TYR A 103 11.12 0.65 10.75
CA TYR A 103 9.95 1.26 11.37
C TYR A 103 9.54 2.47 10.53
N ILE A 104 8.33 2.47 10.00
CA ILE A 104 7.81 3.55 9.16
C ILE A 104 6.58 4.15 9.82
N THR A 105 6.61 5.47 10.06
CA THR A 105 5.43 6.24 10.47
C THR A 105 4.70 6.68 9.21
N ILE A 106 3.59 6.01 8.88
CA ILE A 106 2.78 6.31 7.70
C ILE A 106 1.69 7.34 8.01
N PRO A 107 1.31 8.20 7.04
CA PRO A 107 0.16 9.08 7.16
C PRO A 107 -1.14 8.30 7.38
N LYS A 108 -2.19 8.98 7.83
CA LYS A 108 -3.52 8.40 7.90
C LYS A 108 -3.99 8.04 6.49
N PRO A 109 -4.59 6.85 6.29
CA PRO A 109 -5.22 6.48 5.03
C PRO A 109 -6.33 7.46 4.63
N GLU A 110 -6.44 7.68 3.35
CA GLU A 110 -7.48 8.48 2.71
C GLU A 110 -8.29 7.61 1.76
N TYR A 111 -9.50 8.04 1.45
CA TYR A 111 -10.34 7.36 0.47
C TYR A 111 -11.24 8.37 -0.25
N ARG A 112 -11.52 8.06 -1.52
CA ARG A 112 -12.38 8.86 -2.38
C ARG A 112 -13.33 7.97 -3.16
N PHE A 113 -14.50 8.48 -3.50
CA PHE A 113 -15.42 7.80 -4.39
C PHE A 113 -15.18 8.25 -5.83
N ASN A 114 -15.01 7.29 -6.71
CA ASN A 114 -14.89 7.49 -8.16
C ASN A 114 -16.17 6.95 -8.80
N SER A 115 -17.00 7.86 -9.35
CA SER A 115 -18.24 7.51 -10.01
C SER A 115 -17.96 6.99 -11.43
N ASP A 116 -18.40 5.78 -11.71
CA ASP A 116 -18.34 5.21 -13.07
C ASP A 116 -19.60 5.54 -13.87
N TYR A 117 -20.74 5.61 -13.18
CA TYR A 117 -22.02 5.73 -13.82
C TYR A 117 -23.08 6.27 -12.86
N PHE A 118 -23.96 7.12 -13.40
CA PHE A 118 -25.22 7.46 -12.76
C PHE A 118 -26.38 7.34 -13.76
N ASN A 119 -27.57 7.01 -13.27
CA ASN A 119 -28.79 6.98 -14.06
C ASN A 119 -29.93 7.65 -13.29
N VAL A 120 -30.66 8.51 -13.97
CA VAL A 120 -31.89 9.09 -13.43
C VAL A 120 -33.00 8.04 -13.59
N PHE A 121 -33.44 7.49 -12.46
CA PHE A 121 -34.47 6.46 -12.42
C PHE A 121 -35.88 7.05 -12.41
N LYS A 122 -36.08 8.16 -11.67
CA LYS A 122 -37.36 8.87 -11.58
C LYS A 122 -37.11 10.36 -11.40
N GLU A 123 -37.85 11.18 -12.11
CA GLU A 123 -37.78 12.63 -11.93
C GLU A 123 -39.15 13.31 -12.04
N ASN A 124 -39.36 14.34 -11.24
CA ASN A 124 -40.36 15.37 -11.39
C ASN A 124 -39.67 16.72 -11.18
N THR A 125 -39.36 17.42 -12.27
CA THR A 125 -38.52 18.62 -12.27
C THR A 125 -39.21 19.80 -12.95
N ALA A 126 -40.54 19.79 -13.05
CA ALA A 126 -41.32 20.77 -13.80
C ALA A 126 -41.12 22.23 -13.34
N PHE A 127 -40.72 22.44 -12.08
CA PHE A 127 -40.61 23.76 -11.45
C PHE A 127 -39.23 23.99 -10.79
N CYS A 128 -38.21 23.27 -11.21
CA CYS A 128 -36.86 23.42 -10.67
C CYS A 128 -35.79 23.24 -11.73
N ASP A 129 -34.60 23.75 -11.43
CA ASP A 129 -33.42 23.53 -12.25
C ASP A 129 -32.99 22.05 -12.16
N ARG A 130 -33.29 21.32 -13.24
CA ARG A 130 -33.00 19.90 -13.37
C ARG A 130 -31.53 19.57 -13.20
N ILE A 131 -30.65 20.34 -13.87
CA ILE A 131 -29.21 20.10 -13.85
C ILE A 131 -28.64 20.30 -12.45
N LYS A 132 -29.04 21.38 -11.80
CA LYS A 132 -28.66 21.68 -10.42
C LYS A 132 -29.10 20.57 -9.47
N LEU A 133 -30.34 20.10 -9.61
CA LEU A 133 -30.89 19.05 -8.77
C LEU A 133 -30.15 17.71 -8.98
N ILE A 134 -29.80 17.36 -10.21
CA ILE A 134 -28.98 16.17 -10.52
C ILE A 134 -27.62 16.26 -9.81
N ASN A 135 -26.89 17.37 -9.99
CA ASN A 135 -25.55 17.54 -9.41
C ASN A 135 -25.57 17.49 -7.87
N GLU A 136 -26.55 18.12 -7.25
CA GLU A 136 -26.73 18.05 -5.79
C GLU A 136 -27.05 16.61 -5.32
N THR A 137 -27.82 15.87 -6.10
CA THR A 137 -28.19 14.50 -5.76
C THR A 137 -27.03 13.54 -5.94
N ILE A 138 -26.18 13.74 -6.95
CA ILE A 138 -24.91 13.01 -7.12
C ILE A 138 -24.04 13.24 -5.89
N LYS A 139 -23.78 14.51 -5.54
CA LYS A 139 -22.96 14.87 -4.37
C LYS A 139 -23.51 14.30 -3.06
N LEU A 140 -24.82 14.27 -2.89
CA LEU A 140 -25.46 13.63 -1.75
C LEU A 140 -25.16 12.10 -1.74
N GLY A 141 -25.26 11.45 -2.90
CA GLY A 141 -24.98 10.03 -3.05
C GLY A 141 -23.52 9.68 -2.79
N GLU A 142 -22.60 10.49 -3.26
CA GLU A 142 -21.15 10.35 -2.98
C GLU A 142 -20.89 10.38 -1.47
N ASN A 143 -21.42 11.37 -0.78
CA ASN A 143 -21.27 11.48 0.67
C ASN A 143 -21.87 10.27 1.41
N MET A 144 -23.06 9.81 1.00
CA MET A 144 -23.69 8.62 1.58
C MET A 144 -22.84 7.36 1.36
N ILE A 145 -22.24 7.20 0.18
CA ILE A 145 -21.34 6.08 -0.12
C ILE A 145 -20.09 6.14 0.75
N LEU A 146 -19.48 7.31 0.91
CA LEU A 146 -18.29 7.48 1.77
C LEU A 146 -18.61 7.21 3.23
N GLU A 147 -19.77 7.62 3.73
CA GLU A 147 -20.25 7.27 5.08
C GLU A 147 -20.46 5.76 5.25
N ASP A 148 -21.08 5.11 4.26
CA ASP A 148 -21.28 3.66 4.30
C ASP A 148 -19.92 2.94 4.28
N ALA A 149 -19.00 3.31 3.40
CA ALA A 149 -17.66 2.77 3.34
C ALA A 149 -16.90 2.92 4.68
N LYS A 150 -17.09 4.06 5.36
CA LYS A 150 -16.51 4.28 6.69
C LYS A 150 -17.11 3.33 7.73
N LYS A 151 -18.44 3.13 7.72
CA LYS A 151 -19.12 2.18 8.61
C LYS A 151 -18.68 0.74 8.35
N ASP A 152 -18.40 0.40 7.08
CA ASP A 152 -17.91 -0.90 6.66
C ASP A 152 -16.44 -1.13 7.03
N GLY A 153 -15.76 -0.14 7.63
CA GLY A 153 -14.39 -0.25 8.12
C GLY A 153 -13.33 -0.13 7.02
N ILE A 154 -13.60 0.65 5.98
CA ILE A 154 -12.68 0.86 4.86
C ILE A 154 -11.29 1.32 5.32
N GLU A 155 -11.21 2.22 6.30
CA GLU A 155 -9.95 2.76 6.83
C GLU A 155 -9.04 1.64 7.32
N ARG A 156 -9.58 0.70 8.11
CA ARG A 156 -8.82 -0.47 8.61
C ARG A 156 -8.36 -1.39 7.47
N THR A 157 -9.20 -1.57 6.46
CA THR A 157 -8.88 -2.40 5.30
C THR A 157 -7.73 -1.77 4.51
N ILE A 158 -7.75 -0.45 4.29
CA ILE A 158 -6.66 0.30 3.65
C ILE A 158 -5.36 0.16 4.46
N GLU A 159 -5.40 0.41 5.77
CA GLU A 159 -4.22 0.29 6.64
C GLU A 159 -3.56 -1.08 6.53
N ASN A 160 -4.34 -2.14 6.62
CA ASN A 160 -3.80 -3.50 6.54
C ASN A 160 -3.16 -3.76 5.17
N ARG A 161 -3.78 -3.31 4.10
CA ARG A 161 -3.26 -3.48 2.75
C ARG A 161 -1.99 -2.67 2.49
N VAL A 162 -1.94 -1.44 2.98
CA VAL A 162 -0.72 -0.60 2.93
C VAL A 162 0.43 -1.28 3.66
N LYS A 163 0.19 -1.77 4.89
CA LYS A 163 1.20 -2.49 5.68
C LYS A 163 1.72 -3.71 4.93
N GLU A 164 0.83 -4.47 4.30
CA GLU A 164 1.21 -5.64 3.51
C GLU A 164 2.10 -5.27 2.31
N VAL A 165 1.69 -4.26 1.53
CA VAL A 165 2.41 -3.83 0.33
C VAL A 165 3.78 -3.27 0.68
N LEU A 166 3.84 -2.34 1.64
CA LEU A 166 5.10 -1.74 2.09
C LEU A 166 6.01 -2.75 2.76
N SER A 167 5.46 -3.74 3.50
CA SER A 167 6.25 -4.81 4.09
C SER A 167 6.94 -5.66 3.03
N LYS A 168 6.21 -6.05 1.97
CA LYS A 168 6.78 -6.76 0.83
C LYS A 168 7.87 -5.95 0.13
N PHE A 169 7.62 -4.65 -0.05
CA PHE A 169 8.59 -3.74 -0.65
C PHE A 169 9.88 -3.66 0.17
N VAL A 170 9.79 -3.41 1.47
CA VAL A 170 10.92 -3.31 2.39
C VAL A 170 11.72 -4.62 2.44
N LYS A 171 11.03 -5.78 2.47
CA LYS A 171 11.69 -7.10 2.40
C LYS A 171 12.40 -7.30 1.06
N GLY A 172 11.84 -6.83 -0.04
CA GLY A 172 12.48 -6.85 -1.36
C GLY A 172 13.77 -6.02 -1.43
N LEU A 173 13.92 -5.02 -0.55
CA LEU A 173 15.14 -4.23 -0.39
C LEU A 173 16.20 -4.85 0.55
N GLY A 174 15.97 -6.09 1.01
CA GLY A 174 16.92 -6.85 1.82
C GLY A 174 16.78 -6.68 3.34
N TYR A 175 15.76 -5.97 3.82
CA TYR A 175 15.48 -5.89 5.25
C TYR A 175 14.70 -7.12 5.74
N LYS A 176 14.87 -7.44 7.02
CA LYS A 176 14.24 -8.61 7.64
C LYS A 176 12.74 -8.45 7.77
N ASP A 177 12.28 -7.27 8.19
CA ASP A 177 10.87 -6.98 8.40
C ASP A 177 10.59 -5.48 8.40
N ALA A 178 9.30 -5.11 8.35
CA ALA A 178 8.84 -3.74 8.50
C ALA A 178 7.73 -3.65 9.54
N GLN A 179 7.77 -2.60 10.36
CA GLN A 179 6.74 -2.24 11.33
C GLN A 179 6.19 -0.85 11.02
N PHE A 180 4.89 -0.68 11.19
CA PHE A 180 4.19 0.53 10.78
C PHE A 180 3.42 1.15 11.94
N ILE A 181 3.60 2.46 12.09
CA ILE A 181 2.85 3.30 13.02
C ILE A 181 2.02 4.27 12.18
N VAL A 182 0.72 4.30 12.38
CA VAL A 182 -0.15 5.29 11.70
C VAL A 182 -0.05 6.60 12.47
N LYS A 183 0.26 7.67 11.76
CA LYS A 183 0.36 9.00 12.36
C LYS A 183 -1.03 9.52 12.66
N ASP A 184 -1.34 9.70 13.95
CA ASP A 184 -2.57 10.40 14.32
C ASP A 184 -2.51 11.84 13.78
N SER A 185 -3.60 12.29 13.17
CA SER A 185 -3.76 13.61 12.56
C SER A 185 -3.67 14.79 13.55
N LEU A 186 -3.32 14.55 14.82
CA LEU A 186 -3.35 15.49 15.93
C LEU A 186 -1.98 16.00 16.36
N ARG A 187 -0.95 15.96 15.50
CA ARG A 187 0.30 16.72 15.75
C ARG A 187 0.52 17.69 14.59
N LEU A 188 -0.21 18.81 14.67
CA LEU A 188 0.18 20.08 14.05
C LEU A 188 1.28 20.72 14.88
#